data_20c70e0a3f54da8a724496ecf8336b13
#
_entry.id   20c70e0a3f54da8a724496ecf8336b13
#
_cell.length_a   1.000
_cell.length_b   1.000
_cell.length_c   1.000
_cell.angle_alpha   90.00
_cell.angle_beta   90.00
_cell.angle_gamma   90.00
#
_symmetry.space_group_name_H-M   'P 1'
#
loop_
_entity.id
_entity.type
_entity.pdbx_description
1 polymer ?
#
loop_
_entity_poly.entity_id
_entity_poly.type
_entity_poly.pdbx_seq_one_letter_code
_entity_poly.pdbx_strand_id
1 'polypeptide(L)'
;MKIEFKNVYANYKNNTQPILKNTSFKINEGELVAIIGKSGAGKTTIFNSILRLTKITSGEILVDGKNINSYSNKQQKILLKKIGLLSQNPFLIEDECVYDSILRTYTKYKNWFYDFFKIVTKKQRQEIFETLNNLDIFDKAFEQIKSLSGGQKQRVEIAKLLLKEVSLILADEPTTSLDIEMASSVIELLKKLNETYKITIIINMHDLNLVKKYFKKIICLKNGEIIKVCEPNNMDNELLQMLYN
;
A
#
# COMPACT_ATOMS: atom_id res chain seq x y z
N MET A 1 9.38 -3.99 -7.33
CA MET A 1 10.21 -3.52 -6.16
C MET A 1 10.30 -4.63 -5.14
N LYS A 2 11.52 -5.06 -4.82
CA LYS A 2 11.80 -6.12 -3.83
C LYS A 2 12.07 -5.50 -2.46
N ILE A 3 11.51 -6.08 -1.40
CA ILE A 3 11.70 -5.64 0.00
C ILE A 3 12.30 -6.78 0.81
N GLU A 4 13.32 -6.48 1.62
CA GLU A 4 13.94 -7.48 2.50
C GLU A 4 14.30 -6.84 3.85
N PHE A 5 13.79 -7.42 4.92
CA PHE A 5 14.13 -7.09 6.31
C PHE A 5 15.10 -8.14 6.82
N LYS A 6 16.19 -7.72 7.45
CA LYS A 6 17.21 -8.60 8.03
C LYS A 6 17.49 -8.21 9.48
N ASN A 7 16.98 -9.00 10.41
CA ASN A 7 17.14 -8.83 11.86
C ASN A 7 16.83 -7.40 12.33
N VAL A 8 15.75 -6.80 11.83
CA VAL A 8 15.40 -5.39 12.04
C VAL A 8 14.83 -5.19 13.42
N TYR A 9 15.42 -4.22 14.15
CA TYR A 9 14.85 -3.60 15.33
C TYR A 9 14.51 -2.15 14.99
N ALA A 10 13.27 -1.74 15.24
CA ALA A 10 12.80 -0.39 14.91
C ALA A 10 11.91 0.19 15.99
N ASN A 11 12.02 1.51 16.22
CA ASN A 11 11.16 2.27 17.13
C ASN A 11 10.79 3.63 16.53
N TYR A 12 9.80 4.29 17.12
CA TYR A 12 9.56 5.71 16.87
C TYR A 12 10.50 6.57 17.71
N LYS A 13 10.81 7.78 17.24
CA LYS A 13 11.80 8.67 17.88
C LYS A 13 11.60 8.89 19.38
N ASN A 14 10.36 8.82 19.86
CA ASN A 14 10.01 9.08 21.26
C ASN A 14 9.90 7.80 22.12
N ASN A 15 10.10 6.61 21.52
CA ASN A 15 10.02 5.35 22.25
C ASN A 15 11.42 4.76 22.45
N THR A 16 11.72 4.38 23.70
CA THR A 16 12.98 3.72 24.05
C THR A 16 12.98 2.23 23.71
N GLN A 17 11.80 1.59 23.74
CA GLN A 17 11.69 0.17 23.41
C GLN A 17 11.38 -0.05 21.91
N PRO A 18 12.00 -1.07 21.29
CA PRO A 18 11.72 -1.40 19.91
C PRO A 18 10.31 -1.98 19.76
N ILE A 19 9.58 -1.49 18.74
CA ILE A 19 8.28 -2.03 18.35
C ILE A 19 8.47 -3.22 17.40
N LEU A 20 9.42 -3.14 16.46
CA LEU A 20 9.88 -4.29 15.69
C LEU A 20 11.09 -4.90 16.37
N LYS A 21 11.09 -6.23 16.51
CA LYS A 21 12.11 -6.99 17.22
C LYS A 21 12.58 -8.13 16.36
N ASN A 22 13.85 -8.14 15.99
CA ASN A 22 14.47 -9.19 15.17
C ASN A 22 13.64 -9.59 13.94
N THR A 23 12.98 -8.60 13.33
CA THR A 23 12.04 -8.81 12.22
C THR A 23 12.80 -9.15 10.96
N SER A 24 12.58 -10.36 10.39
CA SER A 24 13.24 -10.83 9.17
C SER A 24 12.22 -11.46 8.22
N PHE A 25 12.12 -10.93 7.00
CA PHE A 25 11.33 -11.48 5.90
C PHE A 25 11.77 -10.90 4.57
N LYS A 26 11.29 -11.51 3.48
CA LYS A 26 11.57 -11.07 2.12
C LYS A 26 10.31 -11.11 1.28
N ILE A 27 10.09 -10.05 0.53
CA ILE A 27 9.01 -9.92 -0.47
C ILE A 27 9.68 -9.67 -1.82
N ASN A 28 9.40 -10.54 -2.79
CA ASN A 28 9.95 -10.38 -4.12
C ASN A 28 9.15 -9.37 -4.94
N GLU A 29 9.75 -8.89 -6.02
CA GLU A 29 9.08 -8.01 -6.96
C GLU A 29 7.82 -8.66 -7.53
N GLY A 30 6.73 -7.90 -7.59
CA GLY A 30 5.44 -8.37 -8.12
C GLY A 30 4.70 -9.35 -7.20
N GLU A 31 5.13 -9.56 -5.94
CA GLU A 31 4.35 -10.35 -4.99
C GLU A 31 3.17 -9.55 -4.41
N LEU A 32 2.04 -10.23 -4.20
CA LEU A 32 0.90 -9.77 -3.40
C LEU A 32 0.95 -10.49 -2.04
N VAL A 33 1.20 -9.73 -0.97
CA VAL A 33 1.47 -10.28 0.37
C VAL A 33 0.54 -9.66 1.41
N ALA A 34 -0.05 -10.50 2.26
CA ALA A 34 -0.78 -10.07 3.45
C ALA A 34 0.13 -10.07 4.68
N ILE A 35 0.03 -9.03 5.51
CA ILE A 35 0.57 -9.03 6.88
C ILE A 35 -0.61 -9.15 7.84
N ILE A 36 -0.60 -10.18 8.67
CA ILE A 36 -1.66 -10.43 9.67
C ILE A 36 -1.08 -10.42 11.08
N GLY A 37 -1.92 -10.08 12.04
CA GLY A 37 -1.59 -10.01 13.48
C GLY A 37 -2.55 -9.12 14.22
N LYS A 38 -2.56 -9.20 15.56
CA LYS A 38 -3.39 -8.35 16.43
C LYS A 38 -3.19 -6.85 16.13
N SER A 39 -4.19 -6.05 16.51
CA SER A 39 -3.98 -4.59 16.62
C SER A 39 -2.81 -4.32 17.56
N GLY A 40 -1.93 -3.38 17.18
CA GLY A 40 -0.70 -3.11 17.95
C GLY A 40 0.46 -4.08 17.74
N ALA A 41 0.32 -5.15 16.94
CA ALA A 41 1.42 -6.09 16.67
C ALA A 41 2.64 -5.49 15.94
N GLY A 42 2.51 -4.29 15.34
CA GLY A 42 3.59 -3.62 14.60
C GLY A 42 3.42 -3.62 13.08
N LYS A 43 2.24 -3.99 12.54
CA LYS A 43 1.98 -4.04 11.08
C LYS A 43 2.25 -2.69 10.40
N THR A 44 1.64 -1.63 10.88
CA THR A 44 1.87 -0.25 10.39
C THR A 44 3.32 0.21 10.60
N THR A 45 3.99 -0.31 11.63
CA THR A 45 5.41 0.00 11.88
C THR A 45 6.32 -0.60 10.79
N ILE A 46 5.98 -1.75 10.21
CA ILE A 46 6.69 -2.28 9.03
C ILE A 46 6.59 -1.28 7.87
N PHE A 47 5.39 -0.75 7.57
CA PHE A 47 5.21 0.26 6.51
C PHE A 47 5.99 1.54 6.81
N ASN A 48 5.87 2.05 8.02
CA ASN A 48 6.59 3.24 8.46
C ASN A 48 8.12 3.05 8.40
N SER A 49 8.60 1.83 8.61
CA SER A 49 10.02 1.51 8.47
C SER A 49 10.50 1.55 7.01
N ILE A 50 9.72 1.02 6.08
CA ILE A 50 9.99 1.13 4.64
C ILE A 50 10.00 2.61 4.19
N LEU A 51 9.11 3.43 4.75
CA LEU A 51 9.01 4.88 4.47
C LEU A 51 10.07 5.72 5.20
N ARG A 52 10.91 5.10 6.07
CA ARG A 52 11.90 5.77 6.94
C ARG A 52 11.26 6.74 7.95
N LEU A 53 10.06 6.45 8.39
CA LEU A 53 9.38 7.21 9.46
C LEU A 53 9.70 6.68 10.87
N THR A 54 10.40 5.53 10.97
CA THR A 54 10.93 4.95 12.20
C THR A 54 12.45 5.05 12.23
N LYS A 55 13.03 4.89 13.42
CA LYS A 55 14.47 4.74 13.62
C LYS A 55 14.80 3.25 13.65
N ILE A 56 15.65 2.80 12.71
CA ILE A 56 16.22 1.45 12.73
C ILE A 56 17.38 1.48 13.71
N THR A 57 17.31 0.68 14.77
CA THR A 57 18.31 0.61 15.85
C THR A 57 19.30 -0.53 15.63
N SER A 58 18.88 -1.59 14.93
CA SER A 58 19.73 -2.72 14.52
C SER A 58 19.13 -3.40 13.28
N GLY A 59 19.96 -4.15 12.56
CA GLY A 59 19.59 -4.81 11.31
C GLY A 59 19.53 -3.86 10.11
N GLU A 60 18.99 -4.34 9.01
CA GLU A 60 18.90 -3.57 7.77
C GLU A 60 17.61 -3.83 7.00
N ILE A 61 17.13 -2.81 6.31
CA ILE A 61 16.02 -2.92 5.35
C ILE A 61 16.58 -2.64 3.96
N LEU A 62 16.42 -3.61 3.07
CA LEU A 62 16.86 -3.48 1.69
C LEU A 62 15.68 -3.27 0.77
N VAL A 63 15.79 -2.29 -0.12
CA VAL A 63 14.87 -2.05 -1.24
C VAL A 63 15.65 -2.23 -2.52
N ASP A 64 15.24 -3.20 -3.34
CA ASP A 64 15.95 -3.62 -4.57
C ASP A 64 17.44 -3.88 -4.32
N GLY A 65 17.75 -4.52 -3.16
CA GLY A 65 19.09 -4.91 -2.73
C GLY A 65 19.93 -3.79 -2.11
N LYS A 66 19.42 -2.56 -1.98
CA LYS A 66 20.13 -1.42 -1.39
C LYS A 66 19.56 -1.07 -0.02
N ASN A 67 20.43 -0.92 0.98
CA ASN A 67 20.01 -0.53 2.33
C ASN A 67 19.42 0.89 2.31
N ILE A 68 18.16 1.03 2.76
CA ILE A 68 17.47 2.31 2.76
C ILE A 68 18.12 3.35 3.66
N ASN A 69 18.84 2.94 4.72
CA ASN A 69 19.55 3.86 5.60
C ASN A 69 20.73 4.56 4.91
N SER A 70 21.30 3.96 3.86
CA SER A 70 22.37 4.56 3.06
C SER A 70 21.89 5.58 2.02
N TYR A 71 20.57 5.73 1.84
CA TYR A 71 20.02 6.64 0.83
C TYR A 71 20.24 8.10 1.22
N SER A 72 20.75 8.89 0.28
CA SER A 72 20.72 10.34 0.36
C SER A 72 19.27 10.87 0.33
N ASN A 73 19.07 12.12 0.74
CA ASN A 73 17.75 12.76 0.68
C ASN A 73 17.12 12.73 -0.73
N LYS A 74 17.96 12.86 -1.78
CA LYS A 74 17.51 12.80 -3.18
C LYS A 74 17.02 11.39 -3.53
N GLN A 75 17.79 10.36 -3.16
CA GLN A 75 17.41 8.95 -3.38
C GLN A 75 16.15 8.56 -2.60
N GLN A 76 16.01 9.03 -1.36
CA GLN A 76 14.81 8.82 -0.58
C GLN A 76 13.57 9.44 -1.25
N LYS A 77 13.67 10.68 -1.74
CA LYS A 77 12.56 11.31 -2.48
C LYS A 77 12.16 10.53 -3.73
N ILE A 78 13.14 9.96 -4.45
CA ILE A 78 12.89 9.11 -5.62
C ILE A 78 12.19 7.82 -5.20
N LEU A 79 12.64 7.16 -4.12
CA LEU A 79 12.00 5.96 -3.58
C LEU A 79 10.54 6.24 -3.21
N LEU A 80 10.28 7.30 -2.43
CA LEU A 80 8.94 7.64 -1.97
C LEU A 80 7.96 7.96 -3.13
N LYS A 81 8.47 8.50 -4.24
CA LYS A 81 7.64 8.69 -5.45
C LYS A 81 7.16 7.37 -6.06
N LYS A 82 7.91 6.28 -5.87
CA LYS A 82 7.57 4.93 -6.39
C LYS A 82 6.71 4.12 -5.42
N ILE A 83 6.42 4.64 -4.23
CA ILE A 83 5.58 3.98 -3.23
C ILE A 83 4.21 4.67 -3.21
N GLY A 84 3.18 3.87 -3.34
CA GLY A 84 1.79 4.26 -3.15
C GLY A 84 1.32 3.85 -1.76
N LEU A 85 0.56 4.73 -1.12
CA LEU A 85 -0.10 4.43 0.14
C LEU A 85 -1.60 4.34 -0.11
N LEU A 86 -2.22 3.30 0.40
CA LEU A 86 -3.66 3.12 0.41
C LEU A 86 -4.08 2.91 1.86
N SER A 87 -4.83 3.85 2.40
CA SER A 87 -5.27 3.82 3.80
C SER A 87 -6.75 3.44 3.91
N GLN A 88 -7.16 3.06 5.09
CA GLN A 88 -8.57 2.81 5.44
C GLN A 88 -9.46 4.01 5.08
N ASN A 89 -9.00 5.23 5.40
CA ASN A 89 -9.68 6.47 5.03
C ASN A 89 -8.89 7.14 3.90
N PRO A 90 -9.40 7.15 2.66
CA PRO A 90 -8.74 7.80 1.54
C PRO A 90 -8.48 9.28 1.82
N PHE A 91 -7.26 9.75 1.50
CA PHE A 91 -6.89 11.17 1.61
C PHE A 91 -7.45 11.96 0.43
N LEU A 92 -8.77 12.11 0.39
CA LEU A 92 -9.50 12.82 -0.65
C LEU A 92 -10.11 14.10 -0.08
N ILE A 93 -10.13 15.17 -0.87
CA ILE A 93 -10.84 16.40 -0.53
C ILE A 93 -12.29 16.24 -0.99
N GLU A 94 -13.22 16.27 -0.04
CA GLU A 94 -14.63 15.93 -0.28
C GLU A 94 -15.33 16.85 -1.30
N ASP A 95 -14.97 18.13 -1.34
CA ASP A 95 -15.58 19.13 -2.24
C ASP A 95 -14.94 19.18 -3.64
N GLU A 96 -13.84 18.45 -3.87
CA GLU A 96 -13.27 18.31 -5.20
C GLU A 96 -14.04 17.29 -6.04
N CYS A 97 -14.04 17.46 -7.38
CA CYS A 97 -14.44 16.37 -8.26
C CYS A 97 -13.31 15.34 -8.42
N VAL A 98 -13.69 14.11 -8.82
CA VAL A 98 -12.73 13.01 -9.03
C VAL A 98 -11.60 13.40 -9.96
N TYR A 99 -11.93 14.03 -11.09
CA TYR A 99 -10.95 14.45 -12.09
C TYR A 99 -9.92 15.45 -11.52
N ASP A 100 -10.36 16.46 -10.79
CA ASP A 100 -9.48 17.45 -10.18
C ASP A 100 -8.60 16.83 -9.08
N SER A 101 -9.15 15.92 -8.28
CA SER A 101 -8.37 15.15 -7.29
C SER A 101 -7.24 14.34 -7.94
N ILE A 102 -7.48 13.78 -9.13
CA ILE A 102 -6.46 13.10 -9.92
C ILE A 102 -5.42 14.10 -10.42
N LEU A 103 -5.83 15.21 -11.03
CA LEU A 103 -4.92 16.23 -11.56
C LEU A 103 -3.99 16.80 -10.49
N ARG A 104 -4.48 16.95 -9.25
CA ARG A 104 -3.67 17.44 -8.12
C ARG A 104 -2.49 16.56 -7.81
N THR A 105 -2.63 15.23 -7.98
CA THR A 105 -1.58 14.24 -7.68
C THR A 105 -0.85 13.74 -8.93
N TYR A 106 -1.28 14.15 -10.11
CA TYR A 106 -0.68 13.76 -11.37
C TYR A 106 0.75 14.30 -11.49
N THR A 107 1.69 13.50 -11.97
CA THR A 107 3.12 13.85 -11.98
C THR A 107 3.74 13.86 -13.39
N LYS A 108 2.98 13.47 -14.42
CA LYS A 108 3.48 13.32 -15.79
C LYS A 108 3.21 14.54 -16.67
N TYR A 109 3.13 15.73 -16.10
CA TYR A 109 2.94 16.94 -16.89
C TYR A 109 4.09 17.15 -17.87
N LYS A 110 3.79 17.74 -19.04
CA LYS A 110 4.76 17.98 -20.10
C LYS A 110 5.97 18.79 -19.65
N ASN A 111 5.76 19.81 -18.82
CA ASN A 111 6.79 20.65 -18.20
C ASN A 111 6.21 21.37 -16.96
N TRP A 112 7.02 22.20 -16.30
CA TRP A 112 6.65 22.93 -15.09
C TRP A 112 5.46 23.88 -15.28
N PHE A 113 5.31 24.51 -16.47
CA PHE A 113 4.18 25.37 -16.79
C PHE A 113 2.85 24.61 -16.81
N TYR A 114 2.84 23.42 -17.45
CA TYR A 114 1.68 22.53 -17.47
C TYR A 114 1.36 21.97 -16.09
N ASP A 115 2.38 21.72 -15.26
CA ASP A 115 2.18 21.28 -13.86
C ASP A 115 1.58 22.42 -13.01
N PHE A 116 2.10 23.64 -13.15
CA PHE A 116 1.61 24.79 -12.39
C PHE A 116 0.12 25.09 -12.66
N PHE A 117 -0.29 25.08 -13.93
CA PHE A 117 -1.68 25.31 -14.34
C PHE A 117 -2.53 24.05 -14.38
N LYS A 118 -2.01 22.87 -14.00
CA LYS A 118 -2.68 21.57 -14.08
C LYS A 118 -3.27 21.25 -15.45
N ILE A 119 -2.60 21.68 -16.52
CA ILE A 119 -3.02 21.48 -17.91
C ILE A 119 -2.49 20.12 -18.38
N VAL A 120 -3.39 19.26 -18.87
CA VAL A 120 -3.04 17.97 -19.46
C VAL A 120 -3.25 18.00 -20.97
N THR A 121 -2.38 17.28 -21.69
CA THR A 121 -2.52 17.06 -23.15
C THR A 121 -3.70 16.13 -23.43
N LYS A 122 -4.15 16.10 -24.70
CA LYS A 122 -5.21 15.16 -25.12
C LYS A 122 -4.85 13.69 -24.75
N LYS A 123 -3.60 13.28 -24.99
CA LYS A 123 -3.10 11.94 -24.65
C LYS A 123 -3.16 11.66 -23.16
N GLN A 124 -2.74 12.59 -22.32
CA GLN A 124 -2.78 12.44 -20.86
C GLN A 124 -4.22 12.40 -20.33
N ARG A 125 -5.11 13.20 -20.90
CA ARG A 125 -6.55 13.14 -20.57
C ARG A 125 -7.15 11.78 -20.92
N GLN A 126 -6.81 11.24 -22.08
CA GLN A 126 -7.24 9.92 -22.49
C GLN A 126 -6.72 8.84 -21.53
N GLU A 127 -5.44 8.87 -21.13
CA GLU A 127 -4.84 7.97 -20.13
C GLU A 127 -5.61 8.01 -18.80
N ILE A 128 -5.97 9.22 -18.32
CA ILE A 128 -6.76 9.38 -17.10
C ILE A 128 -8.14 8.73 -17.25
N PHE A 129 -8.84 8.99 -18.35
CA PHE A 129 -10.18 8.45 -18.59
C PHE A 129 -10.18 6.94 -18.79
N GLU A 130 -9.19 6.39 -19.52
CA GLU A 130 -8.99 4.95 -19.64
C GLU A 130 -8.72 4.30 -18.28
N THR A 131 -7.92 4.93 -17.44
CA THR A 131 -7.66 4.45 -16.08
C THR A 131 -8.94 4.43 -15.24
N LEU A 132 -9.75 5.49 -15.28
CA LEU A 132 -11.03 5.53 -14.58
C LEU A 132 -12.01 4.49 -15.11
N ASN A 133 -12.04 4.27 -16.42
CA ASN A 133 -12.89 3.25 -17.06
C ASN A 133 -12.47 1.83 -16.63
N ASN A 134 -11.17 1.53 -16.61
CA ASN A 134 -10.63 0.24 -16.17
C ASN A 134 -10.90 -0.05 -14.67
N LEU A 135 -11.24 0.97 -13.91
CA LEU A 135 -11.59 0.90 -12.50
C LEU A 135 -13.12 1.04 -12.26
N ASP A 136 -13.94 0.99 -13.30
CA ASP A 136 -15.40 1.13 -13.26
C ASP A 136 -15.86 2.36 -12.48
N ILE A 137 -15.24 3.53 -12.74
CA ILE A 137 -15.54 4.80 -12.06
C ILE A 137 -15.51 6.00 -13.02
N PHE A 138 -15.49 5.75 -14.33
CA PHE A 138 -15.45 6.80 -15.33
C PHE A 138 -16.71 7.71 -15.30
N ASP A 139 -17.88 7.12 -15.07
CA ASP A 139 -19.15 7.85 -14.92
C ASP A 139 -19.14 8.85 -13.77
N LYS A 140 -18.23 8.69 -12.81
CA LYS A 140 -18.05 9.56 -11.65
C LYS A 140 -16.95 10.61 -11.83
N ALA A 141 -16.32 10.71 -13.00
CA ALA A 141 -15.15 11.55 -13.23
C ALA A 141 -15.36 13.02 -12.81
N PHE A 142 -16.55 13.56 -12.99
CA PHE A 142 -16.89 14.95 -12.68
C PHE A 142 -17.83 15.10 -11.47
N GLU A 143 -18.10 14.00 -10.75
CA GLU A 143 -18.84 14.06 -9.50
C GLU A 143 -17.93 14.45 -8.32
N GLN A 144 -18.53 15.09 -7.31
CA GLN A 144 -17.80 15.42 -6.07
C GLN A 144 -17.51 14.17 -5.26
N ILE A 145 -16.32 14.13 -4.66
CA ILE A 145 -15.85 12.97 -3.88
C ILE A 145 -16.78 12.65 -2.70
N LYS A 146 -17.41 13.66 -2.09
CA LYS A 146 -18.36 13.44 -0.99
C LYS A 146 -19.59 12.60 -1.38
N SER A 147 -19.99 12.59 -2.66
CA SER A 147 -21.12 11.80 -3.15
C SER A 147 -20.77 10.33 -3.41
N LEU A 148 -19.49 9.97 -3.37
CA LEU A 148 -19.02 8.63 -3.67
C LEU A 148 -19.16 7.68 -2.48
N SER A 149 -19.47 6.40 -2.76
CA SER A 149 -19.39 5.33 -1.77
C SER A 149 -17.95 5.09 -1.32
N GLY A 150 -17.75 4.41 -0.19
CA GLY A 150 -16.41 4.04 0.31
C GLY A 150 -15.58 3.28 -0.71
N GLY A 151 -16.18 2.29 -1.40
CA GLY A 151 -15.50 1.53 -2.45
C GLY A 151 -15.15 2.40 -3.67
N GLN A 152 -16.01 3.34 -4.06
CA GLN A 152 -15.71 4.30 -5.13
C GLN A 152 -14.56 5.23 -4.75
N LYS A 153 -14.52 5.73 -3.51
CA LYS A 153 -13.39 6.53 -2.99
C LYS A 153 -12.07 5.73 -3.04
N GLN A 154 -12.10 4.44 -2.70
CA GLN A 154 -10.93 3.55 -2.83
C GLN A 154 -10.47 3.40 -4.29
N ARG A 155 -11.40 3.26 -5.23
CA ARG A 155 -11.08 3.19 -6.67
C ARG A 155 -10.45 4.48 -7.18
N VAL A 156 -10.88 5.66 -6.70
CA VAL A 156 -10.22 6.94 -7.00
C VAL A 156 -8.77 6.97 -6.50
N GLU A 157 -8.52 6.54 -5.26
CA GLU A 157 -7.14 6.44 -4.73
C GLU A 157 -6.28 5.48 -5.57
N ILE A 158 -6.83 4.34 -5.96
CA ILE A 158 -6.14 3.39 -6.83
C ILE A 158 -5.83 4.00 -8.20
N ALA A 159 -6.77 4.76 -8.81
CA ALA A 159 -6.53 5.48 -10.06
C ALA A 159 -5.34 6.43 -9.94
N LYS A 160 -5.26 7.19 -8.85
CA LYS A 160 -4.13 8.10 -8.57
C LYS A 160 -2.80 7.35 -8.49
N LEU A 161 -2.77 6.16 -7.86
CA LEU A 161 -1.58 5.34 -7.75
C LEU A 161 -1.12 4.79 -9.10
N LEU A 162 -2.04 4.31 -9.94
CA LEU A 162 -1.72 3.82 -11.29
C LEU A 162 -1.16 4.93 -12.18
N LEU A 163 -1.80 6.08 -12.20
CA LEU A 163 -1.36 7.23 -12.98
C LEU A 163 0.00 7.78 -12.51
N LYS A 164 0.36 7.54 -11.24
CA LYS A 164 1.68 7.86 -10.67
C LYS A 164 2.75 6.82 -10.99
N GLU A 165 2.39 5.64 -11.55
CA GLU A 165 3.30 4.54 -11.89
C GLU A 165 4.10 4.02 -10.70
N VAL A 166 3.41 3.76 -9.59
CA VAL A 166 4.05 3.20 -8.41
C VAL A 166 4.55 1.78 -8.64
N SER A 167 5.66 1.41 -7.99
CA SER A 167 6.23 0.06 -8.05
C SER A 167 5.94 -0.78 -6.80
N LEU A 168 5.47 -0.11 -5.73
CA LEU A 168 5.07 -0.70 -4.47
C LEU A 168 3.79 -0.02 -3.98
N ILE A 169 2.81 -0.81 -3.57
CA ILE A 169 1.64 -0.32 -2.83
C ILE A 169 1.68 -0.88 -1.41
N LEU A 170 1.60 0.00 -0.43
CA LEU A 170 1.42 -0.32 0.98
C LEU A 170 -0.02 0.03 1.35
N ALA A 171 -0.84 -0.97 1.61
CA ALA A 171 -2.26 -0.80 1.94
C ALA A 171 -2.48 -1.11 3.43
N ASP A 172 -2.80 -0.10 4.22
CA ASP A 172 -3.04 -0.24 5.65
C ASP A 172 -4.53 -0.39 5.92
N GLU A 173 -4.97 -1.64 6.09
CA GLU A 173 -6.35 -2.02 6.39
C GLU A 173 -7.39 -1.40 5.43
N PRO A 174 -7.21 -1.51 4.10
CA PRO A 174 -8.00 -0.76 3.12
C PRO A 174 -9.48 -1.18 3.05
N THR A 175 -9.87 -2.22 3.78
CA THR A 175 -11.21 -2.82 3.72
C THR A 175 -11.98 -2.76 5.05
N THR A 176 -11.40 -2.22 6.12
CA THR A 176 -11.99 -2.31 7.49
C THR A 176 -13.31 -1.56 7.63
N SER A 177 -13.54 -0.50 6.83
CA SER A 177 -14.78 0.30 6.86
C SER A 177 -15.80 -0.09 5.76
N LEU A 178 -15.53 -1.18 5.03
CA LEU A 178 -16.36 -1.65 3.92
C LEU A 178 -17.16 -2.89 4.32
N ASP A 179 -18.32 -3.08 3.70
CA ASP A 179 -19.03 -4.35 3.77
C ASP A 179 -18.24 -5.47 3.05
N ILE A 180 -18.64 -6.72 3.26
CA ILE A 180 -17.91 -7.91 2.78
C ILE A 180 -17.78 -7.92 1.25
N GLU A 181 -18.80 -7.52 0.53
CA GLU A 181 -18.80 -7.52 -0.94
C GLU A 181 -17.88 -6.43 -1.48
N MET A 182 -17.95 -5.22 -0.94
CA MET A 182 -17.05 -4.12 -1.28
C MET A 182 -15.61 -4.44 -0.91
N ALA A 183 -15.36 -5.01 0.27
CA ALA A 183 -14.04 -5.43 0.71
C ALA A 183 -13.43 -6.46 -0.26
N SER A 184 -14.21 -7.48 -0.65
CA SER A 184 -13.83 -8.49 -1.64
C SER A 184 -13.47 -7.84 -3.00
N SER A 185 -14.32 -6.92 -3.48
CA SER A 185 -14.11 -6.19 -4.74
C SER A 185 -12.80 -5.37 -4.74
N VAL A 186 -12.48 -4.69 -3.63
CA VAL A 186 -11.23 -3.91 -3.51
C VAL A 186 -10.00 -4.81 -3.54
N ILE A 187 -10.01 -5.94 -2.80
CA ILE A 187 -8.87 -6.89 -2.80
C ILE A 187 -8.71 -7.55 -4.18
N GLU A 188 -9.80 -7.94 -4.82
CA GLU A 188 -9.77 -8.51 -6.17
C GLU A 188 -9.21 -7.51 -7.20
N LEU A 189 -9.59 -6.25 -7.10
CA LEU A 189 -9.03 -5.18 -7.91
C LEU A 189 -7.52 -5.04 -7.69
N LEU A 190 -7.05 -4.99 -6.44
CA LEU A 190 -5.62 -4.92 -6.12
C LEU A 190 -4.86 -6.14 -6.65
N LYS A 191 -5.45 -7.35 -6.56
CA LYS A 191 -4.89 -8.56 -7.14
C LYS A 191 -4.78 -8.46 -8.67
N LYS A 192 -5.83 -8.01 -9.36
CA LYS A 192 -5.82 -7.77 -10.81
C LYS A 192 -4.73 -6.79 -11.21
N LEU A 193 -4.55 -5.70 -10.46
CA LEU A 193 -3.48 -4.73 -10.69
C LEU A 193 -2.09 -5.33 -10.49
N ASN A 194 -1.89 -6.13 -9.43
CA ASN A 194 -0.65 -6.85 -9.18
C ASN A 194 -0.32 -7.79 -10.36
N GLU A 195 -1.30 -8.55 -10.84
CA GLU A 195 -1.12 -9.50 -11.96
C GLU A 195 -0.84 -8.79 -13.30
N THR A 196 -1.51 -7.66 -13.55
CA THR A 196 -1.40 -6.90 -14.81
C THR A 196 -0.13 -6.07 -14.89
N TYR A 197 0.16 -5.30 -13.84
CA TYR A 197 1.25 -4.32 -13.84
C TYR A 197 2.50 -4.79 -13.09
N LYS A 198 2.47 -5.99 -12.50
CA LYS A 198 3.56 -6.54 -11.67
C LYS A 198 4.00 -5.63 -10.53
N ILE A 199 3.08 -4.81 -10.03
CA ILE A 199 3.31 -3.96 -8.85
C ILE A 199 3.40 -4.85 -7.62
N THR A 200 4.41 -4.67 -6.78
CA THR A 200 4.47 -5.33 -5.46
C THR A 200 3.42 -4.70 -4.55
N ILE A 201 2.59 -5.52 -3.91
CA ILE A 201 1.53 -5.03 -3.03
C ILE A 201 1.63 -5.72 -1.68
N ILE A 202 1.68 -4.92 -0.61
CA ILE A 202 1.70 -5.39 0.78
C ILE A 202 0.47 -4.82 1.47
N ILE A 203 -0.37 -5.69 2.04
CA ILE A 203 -1.62 -5.31 2.66
C ILE A 203 -1.66 -5.77 4.12
N ASN A 204 -1.85 -4.84 5.05
CA ASN A 204 -2.22 -5.17 6.42
C ASN A 204 -3.68 -5.62 6.45
N MET A 205 -3.96 -6.83 6.93
CA MET A 205 -5.27 -7.45 6.91
C MET A 205 -5.67 -7.98 8.29
N HIS A 206 -6.99 -7.95 8.56
CA HIS A 206 -7.59 -8.62 9.71
C HIS A 206 -8.54 -9.75 9.30
N ASP A 207 -9.18 -9.64 8.14
CA ASP A 207 -10.12 -10.64 7.64
C ASP A 207 -9.36 -11.85 7.05
N LEU A 208 -9.36 -12.95 7.79
CA LEU A 208 -8.69 -14.19 7.41
C LEU A 208 -9.36 -14.89 6.22
N ASN A 209 -10.66 -14.66 5.97
CA ASN A 209 -11.36 -15.26 4.84
C ASN A 209 -10.88 -14.61 3.53
N LEU A 210 -10.76 -13.27 3.51
CA LEU A 210 -10.18 -12.56 2.38
C LEU A 210 -8.72 -12.95 2.16
N VAL A 211 -7.94 -13.11 3.26
CA VAL A 211 -6.55 -13.56 3.17
C VAL A 211 -6.46 -14.93 2.54
N LYS A 212 -7.25 -15.91 2.97
CA LYS A 212 -7.27 -17.26 2.41
C LYS A 212 -7.69 -17.29 0.93
N LYS A 213 -8.63 -16.42 0.55
CA LYS A 213 -9.19 -16.41 -0.81
C LYS A 213 -8.25 -15.75 -1.84
N TYR A 214 -7.53 -14.69 -1.47
CA TYR A 214 -6.86 -13.84 -2.46
C TYR A 214 -5.34 -13.88 -2.44
N PHE A 215 -4.72 -14.27 -1.33
CA PHE A 215 -3.27 -14.20 -1.16
C PHE A 215 -2.60 -15.57 -1.33
N LYS A 216 -1.33 -15.55 -1.74
CA LYS A 216 -0.48 -16.76 -1.81
C LYS A 216 0.61 -16.74 -0.74
N LYS A 217 0.86 -15.59 -0.12
CA LYS A 217 1.90 -15.41 0.88
C LYS A 217 1.39 -14.54 2.02
N ILE A 218 1.64 -14.98 3.22
CA ILE A 218 1.24 -14.33 4.45
C ILE A 218 2.45 -14.18 5.36
N ILE A 219 2.56 -13.02 5.99
CA ILE A 219 3.52 -12.73 7.04
C ILE A 219 2.73 -12.59 8.35
N CYS A 220 3.01 -13.47 9.29
CA CYS A 220 2.35 -13.52 10.61
C CYS A 220 3.19 -12.75 11.63
N LEU A 221 2.66 -11.64 12.14
CA LEU A 221 3.34 -10.73 13.05
C LEU A 221 2.68 -10.74 14.44
N LYS A 222 3.48 -10.92 15.51
CA LYS A 222 3.05 -10.82 16.90
C LYS A 222 4.10 -10.05 17.71
N ASN A 223 3.69 -9.01 18.43
CA ASN A 223 4.53 -8.22 19.34
C ASN A 223 5.86 -7.72 18.71
N GLY A 224 5.81 -7.39 17.41
CA GLY A 224 6.96 -6.91 16.65
C GLY A 224 7.85 -8.00 16.08
N GLU A 225 7.52 -9.28 16.24
CA GLU A 225 8.29 -10.42 15.76
C GLU A 225 7.54 -11.18 14.66
N ILE A 226 8.27 -11.69 13.66
CA ILE A 226 7.69 -12.58 12.66
C ILE A 226 7.60 -13.98 13.25
N ILE A 227 6.38 -14.46 13.45
CA ILE A 227 6.12 -15.82 13.95
C ILE A 227 6.27 -16.84 12.82
N LYS A 228 5.71 -16.52 11.63
CA LYS A 228 5.73 -17.40 10.47
C LYS A 228 5.56 -16.61 9.18
N VAL A 229 6.21 -17.08 8.12
CA VAL A 229 5.90 -16.68 6.73
C VAL A 229 5.43 -17.95 6.03
N CYS A 230 4.20 -17.95 5.52
CA CYS A 230 3.59 -19.15 4.95
C CYS A 230 2.59 -18.84 3.84
N GLU A 231 2.09 -19.88 3.19
CA GLU A 231 0.91 -19.83 2.35
C GLU A 231 -0.38 -19.91 3.19
N PRO A 232 -1.52 -19.39 2.69
CA PRO A 232 -2.80 -19.41 3.42
C PRO A 232 -3.23 -20.79 3.90
N ASN A 233 -2.99 -21.83 3.10
CA ASN A 233 -3.35 -23.21 3.44
C ASN A 233 -2.56 -23.77 4.63
N ASN A 234 -1.44 -23.17 4.98
CA ASN A 234 -0.59 -23.54 6.10
C ASN A 234 -0.91 -22.75 7.40
N MET A 235 -2.04 -22.03 7.42
CA MET A 235 -2.58 -21.41 8.63
C MET A 235 -3.45 -22.42 9.39
N ASP A 236 -2.85 -23.14 10.30
CA ASP A 236 -3.55 -24.03 11.24
C ASP A 236 -4.15 -23.25 12.43
N ASN A 237 -4.99 -23.94 13.19
CA ASN A 237 -5.63 -23.35 14.37
C ASN A 237 -4.60 -22.96 15.45
N GLU A 238 -3.51 -23.70 15.56
CA GLU A 238 -2.43 -23.42 16.51
C GLU A 238 -1.76 -22.07 16.20
N LEU A 239 -1.40 -21.82 14.94
CA LEU A 239 -0.85 -20.54 14.50
C LEU A 239 -1.82 -19.39 14.76
N LEU A 240 -3.11 -19.59 14.48
CA LEU A 240 -4.13 -18.57 14.73
C LEU A 240 -4.28 -18.28 16.23
N GLN A 241 -4.28 -19.30 17.09
CA GLN A 241 -4.27 -19.10 18.53
C GLN A 241 -3.00 -18.36 18.99
N MET A 242 -1.83 -18.74 18.47
CA MET A 242 -0.58 -18.04 18.77
C MET A 242 -0.62 -16.56 18.37
N LEU A 243 -1.24 -16.22 17.24
CA LEU A 243 -1.31 -14.83 16.74
C LEU A 243 -2.30 -13.98 17.51
N TYR A 244 -3.42 -14.55 17.94
CA TYR A 244 -4.56 -13.78 18.48
C TYR A 244 -4.78 -13.96 19.99
N ASN A 245 -4.04 -14.81 20.65
CA ASN A 245 -3.95 -14.89 22.11
C ASN A 245 -2.67 -14.20 22.61
#